data_9f92c7db14caffcbd42852752b953414
#
_entry.id   9f92c7db14caffcbd42852752b953414
#
_cell.length_a   1.000
_cell.length_b   1.000
_cell.length_c   1.000
_cell.angle_alpha   90.00
_cell.angle_beta   90.00
_cell.angle_gamma   90.00
#
_symmetry.space_group_name_H-M   'P 1'
#
loop_
_entity.id
_entity.type
_entity.pdbx_description
1 polymer ?
#
loop_
_entity_poly.entity_id
_entity_poly.type
_entity_poly.pdbx_seq_one_letter_code
_entity_poly.pdbx_strand_id
1 'polypeptide(L)'
;EHCAGGTGSVFEDQMSRLGLRIEDYSELVAKARSIPRLSGRCAVFAKTDIIHRQQEGVPTPDILLGLCYAMVRNYKAVIVRGLPVEKPVALCGGVGCNAGVLRAIRDVFALTEEELILPKNFLYVGATGAALAAQEAGTCSMGELLASLCGQDSNTEDRLHRRQPLGPDPKVFVSDPPVSGHIPPQGCALGIDVGSTSTDLVLTDPFGELVDFQYLRTAGDPEAAVRKGLENIRSRFGRIPLLAVGVTGSGRERIGRLIGADAVRDEITAQARAAIQCMPKADTVFEIGGQDSKYISLQN
;
A
#
# COMPACT_ATOMS: atom_id res chain seq x y z
N GLU A 1 12.82 -15.02 -4.26
CA GLU A 1 12.43 -14.62 -2.89
C GLU A 1 12.76 -13.14 -2.72
N HIS A 2 11.75 -12.30 -2.64
CA HIS A 2 11.94 -10.87 -2.39
C HIS A 2 12.14 -10.65 -0.90
N CYS A 3 13.26 -10.01 -0.53
CA CYS A 3 13.57 -9.70 0.86
C CYS A 3 12.69 -8.53 1.32
N ALA A 4 11.88 -8.72 2.36
CA ALA A 4 11.04 -7.69 2.96
C ALA A 4 11.81 -6.56 3.68
N GLY A 5 13.14 -6.62 3.67
CA GLY A 5 14.02 -5.65 4.33
C GLY A 5 14.00 -4.26 3.66
N GLY A 6 13.05 -3.46 3.97
CA GLY A 6 12.83 -2.12 3.40
C GLY A 6 11.36 -1.81 3.18
N THR A 7 10.48 -2.70 3.66
CA THR A 7 9.04 -2.63 3.48
C THR A 7 8.29 -2.54 4.81
N GLY A 8 7.00 -2.23 4.75
CA GLY A 8 6.16 -2.08 5.92
C GLY A 8 6.01 -3.34 6.77
N SER A 9 6.07 -4.52 6.15
CA SER A 9 5.95 -5.81 6.85
C SER A 9 7.03 -6.06 7.90
N VAL A 10 8.21 -5.46 7.75
CA VAL A 10 9.27 -5.53 8.77
C VAL A 10 8.82 -4.90 10.08
N PHE A 11 8.09 -3.80 10.02
CA PHE A 11 7.58 -3.16 11.22
C PHE A 11 6.51 -4.00 11.90
N GLU A 12 5.57 -4.58 11.14
CA GLU A 12 4.54 -5.49 11.68
C GLU A 12 5.16 -6.70 12.35
N ASP A 13 6.15 -7.36 11.70
CA ASP A 13 6.85 -8.51 12.26
C ASP A 13 7.58 -8.16 13.57
N GLN A 14 8.28 -7.03 13.63
CA GLN A 14 8.98 -6.64 14.82
C GLN A 14 8.04 -6.20 15.96
N MET A 15 6.96 -5.47 15.65
CA MET A 15 5.94 -5.10 16.65
C MET A 15 5.27 -6.34 17.24
N SER A 16 4.87 -7.30 16.38
CA SER A 16 4.29 -8.56 16.82
C SER A 16 5.22 -9.33 17.77
N ARG A 17 6.52 -9.38 17.46
CA ARG A 17 7.55 -10.04 18.30
C ARG A 17 7.76 -9.36 19.64
N LEU A 18 7.58 -8.04 19.69
CA LEU A 18 7.65 -7.27 20.92
C LEU A 18 6.34 -7.33 21.74
N GLY A 19 5.32 -8.04 21.24
CA GLY A 19 4.00 -8.09 21.84
C GLY A 19 3.25 -6.76 21.78
N LEU A 20 3.59 -5.91 20.81
CA LEU A 20 3.03 -4.58 20.60
C LEU A 20 2.16 -4.55 19.34
N ARG A 21 1.24 -3.60 19.29
CA ARG A 21 0.37 -3.40 18.13
C ARG A 21 0.99 -2.39 17.17
N ILE A 22 0.80 -2.60 15.88
CA ILE A 22 1.36 -1.70 14.85
C ILE A 22 0.79 -0.28 14.93
N GLU A 23 -0.47 -0.15 15.39
CA GLU A 23 -1.15 1.14 15.57
C GLU A 23 -0.46 2.03 16.61
N ASP A 24 0.17 1.42 17.61
CA ASP A 24 0.83 2.14 18.69
C ASP A 24 2.23 2.63 18.28
N TYR A 25 2.71 2.29 17.08
CA TYR A 25 4.08 2.56 16.65
C TYR A 25 4.43 4.05 16.70
N SER A 26 3.61 4.91 16.12
CA SER A 26 3.86 6.36 16.08
C SER A 26 3.90 6.99 17.46
N GLU A 27 3.01 6.56 18.36
CA GLU A 27 3.00 7.03 19.75
C GLU A 27 4.25 6.59 20.53
N LEU A 28 4.70 5.36 20.28
CA LEU A 28 5.90 4.84 20.93
C LEU A 28 7.16 5.57 20.44
N VAL A 29 7.34 5.74 19.14
CA VAL A 29 8.54 6.45 18.62
C VAL A 29 8.56 7.93 19.00
N ALA A 30 7.40 8.55 19.25
CA ALA A 30 7.34 9.92 19.77
C ALA A 30 8.00 10.07 21.17
N LYS A 31 8.09 8.98 21.92
CA LYS A 31 8.74 8.92 23.25
C LYS A 31 10.24 8.65 23.18
N ALA A 32 10.78 8.39 21.97
CA ALA A 32 12.18 8.06 21.78
C ALA A 32 13.10 9.25 22.09
N ARG A 33 14.21 8.96 22.75
CA ARG A 33 15.24 9.95 23.14
C ARG A 33 16.56 9.76 22.41
N SER A 34 16.76 8.59 21.79
CA SER A 34 17.97 8.28 21.04
C SER A 34 17.65 7.44 19.78
N ILE A 35 18.60 7.35 18.88
CA ILE A 35 18.47 6.58 17.62
C ILE A 35 19.59 5.54 17.60
N PRO A 36 19.40 4.36 18.20
CA PRO A 36 20.38 3.29 18.18
C PRO A 36 20.63 2.81 16.75
N ARG A 37 21.87 2.50 16.45
CA ARG A 37 22.23 1.96 15.15
C ARG A 37 21.80 0.48 15.08
N LEU A 38 20.90 0.18 14.14
CA LEU A 38 20.44 -1.17 13.82
C LEU A 38 20.82 -1.52 12.39
N SER A 39 20.95 -2.83 12.11
CA SER A 39 21.16 -3.35 10.76
C SER A 39 19.85 -3.23 9.96
N GLY A 40 19.90 -2.63 8.78
CA GLY A 40 18.75 -2.49 7.88
C GLY A 40 18.76 -3.43 6.68
N ARG A 41 19.84 -4.23 6.50
CA ARG A 41 20.00 -5.03 5.28
C ARG A 41 19.09 -6.24 5.17
N CYS A 42 18.70 -6.81 6.30
CA CYS A 42 17.87 -8.01 6.35
C CYS A 42 17.05 -8.01 7.66
N ALA A 43 15.78 -8.41 7.57
CA ALA A 43 14.89 -8.52 8.73
C ALA A 43 15.46 -9.47 9.82
N VAL A 44 16.20 -10.52 9.43
CA VAL A 44 16.85 -11.46 10.36
C VAL A 44 17.94 -10.77 11.16
N PHE A 45 18.81 -9.98 10.51
CA PHE A 45 19.85 -9.23 11.22
C PHE A 45 19.28 -8.10 12.07
N ALA A 46 18.24 -7.40 11.58
CA ALA A 46 17.53 -6.42 12.37
C ALA A 46 16.97 -7.01 13.66
N LYS A 47 16.41 -8.24 13.59
CA LYS A 47 15.92 -8.97 14.77
C LYS A 47 17.03 -9.23 15.79
N THR A 48 18.18 -9.70 15.34
CA THR A 48 19.33 -10.00 16.22
C THR A 48 19.80 -8.72 16.92
N ASP A 49 19.92 -7.62 16.16
CA ASP A 49 20.28 -6.32 16.73
C ASP A 49 19.26 -5.79 17.73
N ILE A 50 17.97 -5.95 17.44
CA ILE A 50 16.88 -5.56 18.37
C ILE A 50 17.03 -6.33 19.68
N ILE A 51 17.20 -7.66 19.63
CA ILE A 51 17.39 -8.49 20.82
C ILE A 51 18.62 -8.04 21.61
N HIS A 52 19.74 -7.79 20.92
CA HIS A 52 20.96 -7.32 21.55
C HIS A 52 20.76 -5.96 22.26
N ARG A 53 20.10 -5.00 21.59
CA ARG A 53 19.79 -3.70 22.21
C ARG A 53 18.84 -3.81 23.38
N GLN A 54 17.87 -4.73 23.33
CA GLN A 54 17.01 -5.01 24.51
C GLN A 54 17.82 -5.55 25.69
N GLN A 55 18.78 -6.46 25.43
CA GLN A 55 19.67 -6.98 26.47
C GLN A 55 20.59 -5.90 27.06
N GLU A 56 20.98 -4.91 26.28
CA GLU A 56 21.71 -3.72 26.73
C GLU A 56 20.84 -2.73 27.51
N GLY A 57 19.53 -2.98 27.63
CA GLY A 57 18.59 -2.11 28.33
C GLY A 57 18.19 -0.86 27.55
N VAL A 58 18.36 -0.85 26.21
CA VAL A 58 17.91 0.26 25.37
C VAL A 58 16.38 0.30 25.39
N PRO A 59 15.76 1.48 25.63
CA PRO A 59 14.30 1.59 25.67
C PRO A 59 13.64 1.19 24.35
N THR A 60 12.52 0.50 24.40
CA THR A 60 11.75 0.07 23.23
C THR A 60 11.44 1.22 22.24
N PRO A 61 11.02 2.42 22.68
CA PRO A 61 10.82 3.55 21.78
C PRO A 61 12.06 3.90 20.94
N ASP A 62 13.23 3.88 21.55
CA ASP A 62 14.50 4.17 20.89
C ASP A 62 14.84 3.10 19.86
N ILE A 63 14.64 1.81 20.20
CA ILE A 63 14.83 0.68 19.29
C ILE A 63 13.92 0.82 18.08
N LEU A 64 12.63 1.12 18.28
CA LEU A 64 11.67 1.31 17.21
C LEU A 64 12.04 2.48 16.29
N LEU A 65 12.49 3.60 16.85
CA LEU A 65 12.99 4.72 16.06
C LEU A 65 14.26 4.33 15.29
N GLY A 66 15.18 3.63 15.93
CA GLY A 66 16.38 3.07 15.27
C GLY A 66 16.05 2.17 14.08
N LEU A 67 14.99 1.36 14.20
CA LEU A 67 14.48 0.51 13.10
C LEU A 67 13.97 1.35 11.92
N CYS A 68 13.24 2.46 12.17
CA CYS A 68 12.83 3.39 11.11
C CYS A 68 14.03 3.91 10.31
N TYR A 69 15.07 4.36 11.00
CA TYR A 69 16.28 4.84 10.34
C TYR A 69 17.06 3.75 9.62
N ALA A 70 17.10 2.53 10.16
CA ALA A 70 17.73 1.40 9.52
C ALA A 70 17.03 1.05 8.21
N MET A 71 15.70 1.00 8.21
CA MET A 71 14.88 0.73 7.04
C MET A 71 15.06 1.81 5.97
N VAL A 72 14.97 3.10 6.32
CA VAL A 72 15.12 4.19 5.36
C VAL A 72 16.54 4.25 4.77
N ARG A 73 17.58 3.98 5.57
CA ARG A 73 18.94 3.86 5.04
C ARG A 73 19.09 2.72 4.07
N ASN A 74 18.46 1.57 4.36
CA ASN A 74 18.44 0.45 3.43
C ASN A 74 17.70 0.78 2.14
N TYR A 75 16.53 1.42 2.23
CA TYR A 75 15.79 1.93 1.08
C TYR A 75 16.66 2.83 0.20
N LYS A 76 17.34 3.82 0.79
CA LYS A 76 18.27 4.71 0.08
C LYS A 76 19.39 3.94 -0.62
N ALA A 77 19.98 2.95 0.05
CA ALA A 77 21.12 2.22 -0.47
C ALA A 77 20.75 1.18 -1.55
N VAL A 78 19.60 0.52 -1.41
CA VAL A 78 19.22 -0.64 -2.24
C VAL A 78 18.23 -0.27 -3.34
N ILE A 79 17.27 0.62 -3.05
CA ILE A 79 16.23 1.00 -3.99
C ILE A 79 16.64 2.26 -4.77
N VAL A 80 16.95 3.34 -4.06
CA VAL A 80 17.36 4.61 -4.71
C VAL A 80 18.73 4.50 -5.39
N ARG A 81 19.66 3.74 -4.84
CA ARG A 81 20.97 3.38 -5.45
C ARG A 81 21.78 4.56 -6.00
N GLY A 82 21.70 5.71 -5.33
CA GLY A 82 22.42 6.91 -5.77
C GLY A 82 21.78 7.68 -6.93
N LEU A 83 20.56 7.30 -7.35
CA LEU A 83 19.78 8.12 -8.27
C LEU A 83 19.50 9.49 -7.67
N PRO A 84 19.45 10.56 -8.48
CA PRO A 84 19.06 11.87 -7.98
C PRO A 84 17.64 11.84 -7.44
N VAL A 85 17.43 12.49 -6.31
CA VAL A 85 16.10 12.65 -5.71
C VAL A 85 15.68 14.08 -5.96
N GLU A 86 14.79 14.25 -6.94
CA GLU A 86 14.21 15.54 -7.24
C GLU A 86 13.16 15.91 -6.17
N LYS A 87 13.06 17.20 -5.86
CA LYS A 87 12.18 17.72 -4.82
C LYS A 87 11.06 18.56 -5.45
N PRO A 88 9.84 18.50 -4.93
CA PRO A 88 9.38 17.80 -3.72
C PRO A 88 9.19 16.29 -3.92
N VAL A 89 9.31 15.53 -2.81
CA VAL A 89 9.13 14.07 -2.76
C VAL A 89 7.76 13.75 -2.20
N ALA A 90 7.01 12.89 -2.86
CA ALA A 90 5.74 12.35 -2.35
C ALA A 90 5.96 10.97 -1.72
N LEU A 91 5.50 10.78 -0.48
CA LEU A 91 5.48 9.46 0.16
C LEU A 91 4.09 8.85 0.04
N CYS A 92 4.01 7.66 -0.55
CA CYS A 92 2.80 6.88 -0.71
C CYS A 92 2.93 5.52 -0.02
N GLY A 93 1.80 4.90 0.32
CA GLY A 93 1.77 3.62 1.01
C GLY A 93 1.62 3.72 2.52
N GLY A 94 1.24 2.58 3.15
CA GLY A 94 0.89 2.51 4.58
C GLY A 94 1.99 2.93 5.55
N VAL A 95 3.25 2.86 5.14
CA VAL A 95 4.40 3.30 5.95
C VAL A 95 4.36 4.80 6.24
N GLY A 96 3.66 5.59 5.40
CA GLY A 96 3.39 7.01 5.65
C GLY A 96 2.61 7.30 6.94
N CYS A 97 1.93 6.32 7.52
CA CYS A 97 1.30 6.44 8.85
C CYS A 97 2.31 6.47 10.00
N ASN A 98 3.56 6.08 9.75
CA ASN A 98 4.58 5.96 10.77
C ASN A 98 5.39 7.25 10.92
N ALA A 99 5.15 8.01 11.99
CA ALA A 99 5.84 9.25 12.26
C ALA A 99 7.38 9.11 12.35
N GLY A 100 7.87 7.96 12.85
CA GLY A 100 9.30 7.65 12.91
C GLY A 100 9.91 7.50 11.51
N VAL A 101 9.18 6.91 10.57
CA VAL A 101 9.63 6.77 9.18
C VAL A 101 9.63 8.13 8.48
N LEU A 102 8.59 8.95 8.67
CA LEU A 102 8.56 10.31 8.11
C LEU A 102 9.78 11.12 8.57
N ARG A 103 10.09 11.07 9.88
CA ARG A 103 11.29 11.69 10.44
C ARG A 103 12.57 11.13 9.80
N ALA A 104 12.69 9.79 9.74
CA ALA A 104 13.86 9.15 9.18
C ALA A 104 14.07 9.49 7.69
N ILE A 105 13.01 9.59 6.89
CA ILE A 105 13.08 10.01 5.48
C ILE A 105 13.61 11.44 5.38
N ARG A 106 13.04 12.37 6.13
CA ARG A 106 13.52 13.76 6.12
C ARG A 106 15.01 13.85 6.44
N ASP A 107 15.44 13.20 7.50
CA ASP A 107 16.84 13.25 7.95
C ASP A 107 17.79 12.56 6.95
N VAL A 108 17.46 11.37 6.46
CA VAL A 108 18.34 10.56 5.58
C VAL A 108 18.46 11.15 4.18
N PHE A 109 17.40 11.78 3.69
CA PHE A 109 17.38 12.42 2.37
C PHE A 109 17.59 13.94 2.42
N ALA A 110 17.80 14.52 3.60
CA ALA A 110 17.94 15.95 3.82
C ALA A 110 16.77 16.76 3.21
N LEU A 111 15.56 16.33 3.53
CA LEU A 111 14.31 16.98 3.10
C LEU A 111 13.77 17.88 4.21
N THR A 112 13.27 19.05 3.83
CA THR A 112 12.49 19.89 4.73
C THR A 112 11.08 19.31 4.93
N GLU A 113 10.30 19.90 5.82
CA GLU A 113 8.91 19.49 6.03
C GLU A 113 8.04 19.71 4.80
N GLU A 114 8.32 20.79 4.06
CA GLU A 114 7.63 21.18 2.84
C GLU A 114 8.05 20.35 1.62
N GLU A 115 9.24 19.77 1.64
CA GLU A 115 9.79 18.95 0.56
C GLU A 115 9.36 17.48 0.64
N LEU A 116 8.86 17.00 1.80
CA LEU A 116 8.27 15.69 1.94
C LEU A 116 6.74 15.81 2.01
N ILE A 117 6.08 15.53 0.91
CA ILE A 117 4.62 15.62 0.80
C ILE A 117 3.98 14.28 1.14
N LEU A 118 3.04 14.28 2.07
CA LEU A 118 2.14 13.17 2.32
C LEU A 118 0.79 13.50 1.68
N PRO A 119 0.45 12.89 0.52
CA PRO A 119 -0.81 13.17 -0.16
C PRO A 119 -1.99 12.80 0.70
N LYS A 120 -3.12 13.50 0.53
CA LYS A 120 -4.36 13.22 1.26
C LYS A 120 -4.79 11.74 1.18
N ASN A 121 -4.53 11.10 0.04
CA ASN A 121 -4.91 9.71 -0.24
C ASN A 121 -3.68 8.78 -0.32
N PHE A 122 -2.61 9.07 0.41
CA PHE A 122 -1.33 8.35 0.29
C PHE A 122 -1.43 6.83 0.44
N LEU A 123 -2.44 6.32 1.12
CA LEU A 123 -2.71 4.89 1.29
C LEU A 123 -3.23 4.21 0.01
N TYR A 124 -3.95 4.95 -0.83
CA TYR A 124 -4.73 4.41 -1.96
C TYR A 124 -4.25 4.91 -3.32
N VAL A 125 -3.04 5.46 -3.39
CA VAL A 125 -2.50 6.05 -4.63
C VAL A 125 -2.45 5.02 -5.75
N GLY A 126 -2.05 3.75 -5.45
CA GLY A 126 -2.02 2.69 -6.45
C GLY A 126 -3.39 2.38 -7.05
N ALA A 127 -4.38 2.12 -6.20
CA ALA A 127 -5.75 1.85 -6.65
C ALA A 127 -6.39 3.06 -7.35
N THR A 128 -6.10 4.28 -6.87
CA THR A 128 -6.53 5.51 -7.54
C THR A 128 -5.91 5.63 -8.94
N GLY A 129 -4.62 5.32 -9.08
CA GLY A 129 -3.94 5.31 -10.38
C GLY A 129 -4.53 4.27 -11.33
N ALA A 130 -4.88 3.08 -10.84
CA ALA A 130 -5.56 2.06 -11.61
C ALA A 130 -6.93 2.53 -12.11
N ALA A 131 -7.73 3.17 -11.24
CA ALA A 131 -9.02 3.73 -11.61
C ALA A 131 -8.89 4.83 -12.67
N LEU A 132 -7.92 5.74 -12.51
CA LEU A 132 -7.65 6.78 -13.51
C LEU A 132 -7.22 6.20 -14.86
N ALA A 133 -6.38 5.17 -14.86
CA ALA A 133 -5.96 4.49 -16.08
C ALA A 133 -7.11 3.75 -16.77
N ALA A 134 -8.08 3.26 -16.02
CA ALA A 134 -9.25 2.55 -16.55
C ALA A 134 -10.25 3.49 -17.23
N GLN A 135 -10.28 4.79 -16.89
CA GLN A 135 -11.22 5.77 -17.49
C GLN A 135 -11.09 5.89 -19.03
N GLU A 136 -9.95 5.47 -19.58
CA GLU A 136 -9.70 5.52 -21.04
C GLU A 136 -10.19 4.26 -21.77
N ALA A 137 -10.69 3.23 -21.06
CA ALA A 137 -10.84 1.90 -21.65
C ALA A 137 -12.28 1.50 -21.96
N GLY A 138 -13.26 1.81 -21.21
CA GLY A 138 -14.63 1.40 -21.50
C GLY A 138 -15.51 1.25 -20.26
N THR A 139 -16.72 0.73 -20.44
CA THR A 139 -17.67 0.56 -19.35
C THR A 139 -18.04 -0.91 -19.17
N CYS A 140 -18.10 -1.35 -17.91
CA CYS A 140 -18.65 -2.64 -17.54
C CYS A 140 -19.60 -2.50 -16.36
N SER A 141 -20.44 -3.49 -16.10
CA SER A 141 -21.33 -3.49 -14.95
C SER A 141 -20.70 -4.23 -13.76
N MET A 142 -21.05 -3.83 -12.55
CA MET A 142 -20.65 -4.56 -11.33
C MET A 142 -21.12 -6.02 -11.35
N GLY A 143 -22.28 -6.29 -12.00
CA GLY A 143 -22.81 -7.63 -12.14
C GLY A 143 -21.91 -8.53 -13.01
N GLU A 144 -21.40 -8.02 -14.11
CA GLU A 144 -20.46 -8.74 -15.00
C GLU A 144 -19.14 -9.03 -14.27
N LEU A 145 -18.60 -8.05 -13.52
CA LEU A 145 -17.39 -8.26 -12.71
C LEU A 145 -17.58 -9.38 -11.68
N LEU A 146 -18.68 -9.35 -10.94
CA LEU A 146 -19.00 -10.39 -9.97
C LEU A 146 -19.22 -11.76 -10.62
N ALA A 147 -19.90 -11.81 -11.78
CA ALA A 147 -20.10 -13.05 -12.52
C ALA A 147 -18.79 -13.67 -12.98
N SER A 148 -17.83 -12.85 -13.42
CA SER A 148 -16.49 -13.30 -13.83
C SER A 148 -15.71 -13.96 -12.68
N LEU A 149 -15.92 -13.50 -11.44
CA LEU A 149 -15.32 -14.11 -10.24
C LEU A 149 -16.02 -15.39 -9.80
N CYS A 150 -17.33 -15.53 -10.07
CA CYS A 150 -18.13 -16.68 -9.66
C CYS A 150 -18.07 -17.85 -10.66
N GLY A 151 -17.73 -17.60 -11.93
CA GLY A 151 -17.81 -18.57 -13.02
C GLY A 151 -16.63 -19.51 -13.18
N GLN A 152 -15.57 -19.34 -12.42
CA GLN A 152 -14.43 -20.25 -12.45
C GLN A 152 -14.44 -21.15 -11.22
N ASP A 153 -15.04 -22.34 -11.38
CA ASP A 153 -14.67 -23.47 -10.53
C ASP A 153 -13.16 -23.69 -10.70
N SER A 154 -12.42 -23.46 -9.64
CA SER A 154 -10.97 -23.64 -9.58
C SER A 154 -10.62 -25.14 -9.61
N ASN A 155 -10.88 -25.79 -10.76
CA ASN A 155 -10.36 -27.10 -11.10
C ASN A 155 -8.94 -26.96 -11.65
N THR A 156 -8.05 -26.42 -10.87
CA THR A 156 -6.61 -26.57 -11.06
C THR A 156 -6.07 -27.39 -9.91
N GLU A 157 -5.50 -28.52 -10.26
CA GLU A 157 -4.91 -29.56 -9.39
C GLU A 157 -3.73 -29.11 -8.52
N ASP A 158 -3.63 -27.86 -8.17
CA ASP A 158 -2.68 -27.35 -7.21
C ASP A 158 -3.33 -27.18 -5.82
N ARG A 159 -3.89 -28.26 -5.31
CA ARG A 159 -4.24 -28.38 -3.89
C ARG A 159 -2.95 -28.56 -3.08
N LEU A 160 -2.16 -27.52 -2.99
CA LEU A 160 -1.26 -27.38 -1.84
C LEU A 160 -2.09 -27.60 -0.57
N HIS A 161 -1.66 -28.53 0.29
CA HIS A 161 -2.34 -28.82 1.54
C HIS A 161 -2.61 -27.54 2.33
N ARG A 162 -3.82 -26.97 2.17
CA ARG A 162 -4.26 -25.81 2.94
C ARG A 162 -4.37 -26.26 4.40
N ARG A 163 -3.51 -25.75 5.25
CA ARG A 163 -3.73 -25.79 6.69
C ARG A 163 -4.84 -24.78 7.02
N GLN A 164 -5.62 -25.06 8.08
CA GLN A 164 -6.62 -24.09 8.55
C GLN A 164 -5.93 -22.75 8.82
N PRO A 165 -6.53 -21.63 8.37
CA PRO A 165 -5.98 -20.31 8.68
C PRO A 165 -5.96 -20.10 10.20
N LEU A 166 -4.86 -19.57 10.69
CA LEU A 166 -4.82 -19.01 12.04
C LEU A 166 -5.88 -17.91 12.12
N GLY A 167 -6.70 -17.96 13.18
CA GLY A 167 -7.87 -17.08 13.32
C GLY A 167 -7.59 -15.58 13.17
N PRO A 168 -8.62 -14.75 13.11
CA PRO A 168 -8.53 -13.34 12.70
C PRO A 168 -7.65 -12.54 13.66
N ASP A 169 -6.67 -11.85 13.08
CA ASP A 169 -5.76 -10.97 13.78
C ASP A 169 -6.38 -9.55 13.91
N PRO A 170 -6.17 -8.86 15.03
CA PRO A 170 -6.84 -7.61 15.31
C PRO A 170 -6.29 -6.43 14.50
N LYS A 171 -7.16 -5.74 13.91
CA LYS A 171 -7.35 -4.35 13.46
C LYS A 171 -6.13 -3.43 13.46
N VAL A 172 -5.62 -3.16 12.27
CA VAL A 172 -4.86 -1.96 11.97
C VAL A 172 -5.84 -0.79 11.87
N PHE A 173 -5.67 0.24 12.69
CA PHE A 173 -6.44 1.47 12.59
C PHE A 173 -5.70 2.47 11.71
N VAL A 174 -6.30 2.77 10.59
CA VAL A 174 -5.90 3.88 9.72
C VAL A 174 -7.04 4.88 9.74
N SER A 175 -6.72 6.17 9.85
CA SER A 175 -7.74 7.19 9.64
C SER A 175 -8.19 7.15 8.18
N ASP A 176 -9.45 6.87 7.97
CA ASP A 176 -10.02 6.78 6.64
C ASP A 176 -9.86 8.12 5.88
N PRO A 177 -9.47 8.10 4.60
CA PRO A 177 -9.46 9.31 3.79
C PRO A 177 -10.87 9.85 3.62
N PRO A 178 -11.04 11.16 3.48
CA PRO A 178 -12.35 11.73 3.20
C PRO A 178 -12.83 11.26 1.84
N VAL A 179 -14.04 10.73 1.80
CA VAL A 179 -14.74 10.29 0.59
C VAL A 179 -15.99 11.13 0.38
N SER A 180 -16.37 11.35 -0.89
CA SER A 180 -17.60 12.04 -1.19
C SER A 180 -18.84 11.21 -0.81
N GLY A 181 -18.75 9.89 -0.90
CA GLY A 181 -19.84 8.96 -0.64
C GLY A 181 -21.02 9.10 -1.61
N HIS A 182 -20.88 9.90 -2.65
CA HIS A 182 -21.94 10.19 -3.62
C HIS A 182 -21.54 9.70 -5.01
N ILE A 183 -22.37 8.84 -5.61
CA ILE A 183 -22.16 8.35 -6.97
C ILE A 183 -22.59 9.43 -7.96
N PRO A 184 -21.69 9.96 -8.79
CA PRO A 184 -22.05 10.94 -9.79
C PRO A 184 -22.94 10.32 -10.87
N PRO A 185 -23.83 11.13 -11.50
CA PRO A 185 -24.75 10.64 -12.54
C PRO A 185 -24.02 10.02 -13.74
N GLN A 186 -22.81 10.45 -14.03
CA GLN A 186 -21.97 9.93 -15.11
C GLN A 186 -21.41 8.53 -14.77
N GLY A 187 -21.38 8.15 -13.51
CA GLY A 187 -20.77 6.91 -13.03
C GLY A 187 -19.39 7.11 -12.42
N CYS A 188 -18.77 5.99 -12.03
CA CYS A 188 -17.45 5.95 -11.38
C CYS A 188 -16.48 5.08 -12.18
N ALA A 189 -15.19 5.36 -12.07
CA ALA A 189 -14.16 4.39 -12.40
C ALA A 189 -13.82 3.55 -11.17
N LEU A 190 -13.59 2.26 -11.37
CA LEU A 190 -13.15 1.32 -10.34
C LEU A 190 -11.66 1.03 -10.52
N GLY A 191 -10.88 1.29 -9.50
CA GLY A 191 -9.49 0.88 -9.41
C GLY A 191 -9.32 -0.24 -8.39
N ILE A 192 -8.51 -1.24 -8.74
CA ILE A 192 -8.19 -2.38 -7.86
C ILE A 192 -6.68 -2.55 -7.82
N ASP A 193 -6.12 -2.48 -6.62
CA ASP A 193 -4.72 -2.85 -6.36
C ASP A 193 -4.70 -4.19 -5.64
N VAL A 194 -4.16 -5.21 -6.30
CA VAL A 194 -4.13 -6.58 -5.79
C VAL A 194 -2.74 -6.93 -5.29
N GLY A 195 -2.46 -6.52 -4.07
CA GLY A 195 -1.22 -6.83 -3.39
C GLY A 195 -1.23 -8.21 -2.71
N SER A 196 -0.06 -8.67 -2.31
CA SER A 196 0.10 -9.94 -1.59
C SER A 196 -0.40 -9.87 -0.14
N THR A 197 -0.34 -8.70 0.48
CA THR A 197 -0.76 -8.46 1.87
C THR A 197 -2.17 -7.88 1.94
N SER A 198 -2.45 -6.88 1.10
CA SER A 198 -3.75 -6.20 1.01
C SER A 198 -4.27 -6.16 -0.42
N THR A 199 -5.56 -6.01 -0.54
CA THR A 199 -6.27 -5.75 -1.79
C THR A 199 -7.14 -4.52 -1.57
N ASP A 200 -6.87 -3.48 -2.37
CA ASP A 200 -7.50 -2.18 -2.24
C ASP A 200 -8.42 -1.91 -3.44
N LEU A 201 -9.64 -1.53 -3.17
CA LEU A 201 -10.60 -1.12 -4.20
C LEU A 201 -10.96 0.35 -3.98
N VAL A 202 -10.97 1.13 -5.03
CA VAL A 202 -11.42 2.53 -4.98
C VAL A 202 -12.43 2.81 -6.07
N LEU A 203 -13.42 3.65 -5.74
CA LEU A 203 -14.28 4.31 -6.71
C LEU A 203 -13.84 5.76 -6.82
N THR A 204 -13.60 6.21 -8.03
CA THR A 204 -13.34 7.64 -8.31
C THR A 204 -14.43 8.20 -9.21
N ASP A 205 -14.69 9.48 -9.07
CA ASP A 205 -15.51 10.21 -10.03
C ASP A 205 -14.75 10.43 -11.37
N PRO A 206 -15.38 11.01 -12.41
CA PRO A 206 -14.70 11.29 -13.68
C PRO A 206 -13.50 12.25 -13.58
N PHE A 207 -13.37 12.97 -12.49
CA PHE A 207 -12.26 13.91 -12.24
C PHE A 207 -11.15 13.30 -11.40
N GLY A 208 -11.32 12.04 -10.93
CA GLY A 208 -10.34 11.32 -10.12
C GLY A 208 -10.47 11.56 -8.60
N GLU A 209 -11.55 12.25 -8.17
CA GLU A 209 -11.82 12.42 -6.74
C GLU A 209 -12.38 11.14 -6.13
N LEU A 210 -11.95 10.84 -4.89
CA LEU A 210 -12.30 9.62 -4.20
C LEU A 210 -13.78 9.63 -3.77
N VAL A 211 -14.56 8.69 -4.30
CA VAL A 211 -15.98 8.48 -3.97
C VAL A 211 -16.14 7.48 -2.83
N ASP A 212 -15.43 6.35 -2.91
CA ASP A 212 -15.42 5.30 -1.89
C ASP A 212 -14.14 4.47 -2.00
N PHE A 213 -13.80 3.78 -0.92
CA PHE A 213 -12.67 2.86 -0.92
C PHE A 213 -12.94 1.64 -0.03
N GLN A 214 -12.22 0.57 -0.31
CA GLN A 214 -12.18 -0.65 0.49
C GLN A 214 -10.73 -1.07 0.69
N TYR A 215 -10.33 -1.30 1.93
CA TYR A 215 -9.06 -1.94 2.28
C TYR A 215 -9.35 -3.33 2.82
N LEU A 216 -8.84 -4.36 2.17
CA LEU A 216 -9.08 -5.76 2.52
C LEU A 216 -7.75 -6.50 2.68
N ARG A 217 -7.67 -7.44 3.61
CA ARG A 217 -6.54 -8.36 3.67
C ARG A 217 -6.66 -9.39 2.54
N THR A 218 -5.60 -9.55 1.75
CA THR A 218 -5.56 -10.57 0.67
C THR A 218 -5.56 -11.98 1.25
N ALA A 219 -4.91 -12.20 2.39
CA ALA A 219 -4.88 -13.47 3.14
C ALA A 219 -4.56 -14.71 2.26
N GLY A 220 -3.78 -14.54 1.19
CA GLY A 220 -3.41 -15.59 0.26
C GLY A 220 -4.50 -15.97 -0.76
N ASP A 221 -5.65 -15.30 -0.75
CA ASP A 221 -6.74 -15.51 -1.72
C ASP A 221 -7.21 -14.16 -2.31
N PRO A 222 -6.52 -13.68 -3.36
CA PRO A 222 -6.83 -12.41 -3.99
C PRO A 222 -8.22 -12.38 -4.64
N GLU A 223 -8.73 -13.51 -5.13
CA GLU A 223 -10.06 -13.59 -5.73
C GLU A 223 -11.17 -13.39 -4.70
N ALA A 224 -11.04 -14.05 -3.55
CA ALA A 224 -11.98 -13.87 -2.45
C ALA A 224 -11.95 -12.43 -1.91
N ALA A 225 -10.78 -11.81 -1.82
CA ALA A 225 -10.63 -10.42 -1.38
C ALA A 225 -11.32 -9.45 -2.35
N VAL A 226 -11.06 -9.58 -3.66
CA VAL A 226 -11.70 -8.75 -4.69
C VAL A 226 -13.21 -8.94 -4.70
N ARG A 227 -13.69 -10.20 -4.68
CA ARG A 227 -15.12 -10.51 -4.62
C ARG A 227 -15.78 -9.82 -3.44
N LYS A 228 -15.22 -9.96 -2.24
CA LYS A 228 -15.74 -9.33 -1.04
C LYS A 228 -15.80 -7.80 -1.16
N GLY A 229 -14.76 -7.17 -1.71
CA GLY A 229 -14.73 -5.72 -1.96
C GLY A 229 -15.85 -5.28 -2.90
N LEU A 230 -16.05 -5.99 -4.00
CA LEU A 230 -17.11 -5.70 -4.96
C LEU A 230 -18.52 -5.90 -4.35
N GLU A 231 -18.69 -6.95 -3.55
CA GLU A 231 -19.95 -7.19 -2.82
C GLU A 231 -20.25 -6.08 -1.81
N ASN A 232 -19.24 -5.60 -1.09
CA ASN A 232 -19.37 -4.48 -0.15
C ASN A 232 -19.82 -3.21 -0.89
N ILE A 233 -19.15 -2.86 -1.99
CA ILE A 233 -19.50 -1.71 -2.83
C ILE A 233 -20.93 -1.84 -3.35
N ARG A 234 -21.28 -3.01 -3.88
CA ARG A 234 -22.63 -3.29 -4.37
C ARG A 234 -23.69 -3.19 -3.27
N SER A 235 -23.39 -3.68 -2.08
CA SER A 235 -24.29 -3.59 -0.92
C SER A 235 -24.54 -2.17 -0.50
N ARG A 236 -23.50 -1.32 -0.56
CA ARG A 236 -23.56 0.07 -0.13
C ARG A 236 -24.27 0.99 -1.12
N PHE A 237 -24.00 0.83 -2.40
CA PHE A 237 -24.43 1.75 -3.45
C PHE A 237 -25.45 1.14 -4.44
N GLY A 238 -25.70 -0.16 -4.37
CA GLY A 238 -26.58 -0.85 -5.31
C GLY A 238 -25.95 -0.96 -6.71
N ARG A 239 -26.71 -0.62 -7.73
CA ARG A 239 -26.23 -0.57 -9.12
C ARG A 239 -25.49 0.73 -9.36
N ILE A 240 -24.22 0.63 -9.70
CA ILE A 240 -23.36 1.76 -10.03
C ILE A 240 -23.04 1.69 -11.53
N PRO A 241 -23.20 2.77 -12.29
CA PRO A 241 -22.61 2.87 -13.61
C PRO A 241 -21.09 2.88 -13.48
N LEU A 242 -20.42 1.87 -14.00
CA LEU A 242 -18.96 1.85 -14.07
C LEU A 242 -18.52 2.37 -15.43
N LEU A 243 -17.71 3.43 -15.41
CA LEU A 243 -17.11 4.01 -16.61
C LEU A 243 -15.98 3.14 -17.13
N ALA A 244 -15.17 2.62 -16.22
CA ALA A 244 -14.05 1.75 -16.53
C ALA A 244 -13.56 1.01 -15.29
N VAL A 245 -12.82 -0.08 -15.49
CA VAL A 245 -12.17 -0.88 -14.44
C VAL A 245 -10.69 -1.02 -14.73
N GLY A 246 -9.86 -0.58 -13.80
CA GLY A 246 -8.42 -0.73 -13.84
C GLY A 246 -7.90 -1.63 -12.72
N VAL A 247 -6.89 -2.44 -13.03
CA VAL A 247 -6.26 -3.35 -12.08
C VAL A 247 -4.75 -3.16 -12.08
N THR A 248 -4.17 -3.11 -10.88
CA THR A 248 -2.73 -3.07 -10.62
C THR A 248 -2.36 -4.04 -9.49
N GLY A 249 -1.11 -4.03 -9.06
CA GLY A 249 -0.59 -4.90 -8.01
C GLY A 249 0.02 -6.19 -8.53
N SER A 250 0.57 -6.99 -7.64
CA SER A 250 1.24 -8.27 -7.99
C SER A 250 0.26 -9.30 -8.58
N GLY A 251 -1.01 -9.26 -8.20
CA GLY A 251 -2.08 -10.13 -8.71
C GLY A 251 -2.82 -9.61 -9.95
N ARG A 252 -2.41 -8.47 -10.52
CA ARG A 252 -3.14 -7.78 -11.61
C ARG A 252 -3.47 -8.63 -12.82
N GLU A 253 -2.53 -9.46 -13.28
CA GLU A 253 -2.73 -10.25 -14.50
C GLU A 253 -3.85 -11.30 -14.34
N ARG A 254 -3.87 -11.96 -13.18
CA ARG A 254 -4.89 -12.97 -12.87
C ARG A 254 -6.25 -12.32 -12.67
N ILE A 255 -6.33 -11.32 -11.82
CA ILE A 255 -7.59 -10.66 -11.50
C ILE A 255 -8.10 -9.86 -12.69
N GLY A 256 -7.25 -9.10 -13.38
CA GLY A 256 -7.63 -8.33 -14.56
C GLY A 256 -8.24 -9.20 -15.66
N ARG A 257 -7.67 -10.37 -15.92
CA ARG A 257 -8.23 -11.35 -16.87
C ARG A 257 -9.56 -11.91 -16.37
N LEU A 258 -9.65 -12.24 -15.08
CA LEU A 258 -10.82 -12.87 -14.48
C LEU A 258 -12.05 -11.97 -14.54
N ILE A 259 -11.88 -10.67 -14.26
CA ILE A 259 -13.01 -9.72 -14.24
C ILE A 259 -13.19 -8.98 -15.56
N GLY A 260 -12.33 -9.22 -16.56
CA GLY A 260 -12.37 -8.50 -17.82
C GLY A 260 -12.06 -7.02 -17.68
N ALA A 261 -11.00 -6.69 -16.92
CA ALA A 261 -10.63 -5.30 -16.67
C ALA A 261 -10.24 -4.56 -17.95
N ASP A 262 -10.67 -3.29 -18.05
CA ASP A 262 -10.38 -2.43 -19.20
C ASP A 262 -8.92 -2.02 -19.27
N ALA A 263 -8.28 -1.89 -18.11
CA ALA A 263 -6.86 -1.56 -18.01
C ALA A 263 -6.17 -2.44 -16.97
N VAL A 264 -5.08 -3.10 -17.39
CA VAL A 264 -4.15 -3.78 -16.49
C VAL A 264 -2.82 -3.05 -16.58
N ARG A 265 -2.35 -2.49 -15.47
CA ARG A 265 -1.11 -1.70 -15.43
C ARG A 265 -0.21 -2.20 -14.32
N ASP A 266 1.09 -2.09 -14.55
CA ASP A 266 2.06 -2.31 -13.48
C ASP A 266 1.93 -1.22 -12.39
N GLU A 267 2.43 -1.53 -11.22
CA GLU A 267 2.30 -0.68 -10.04
C GLU A 267 3.00 0.67 -10.21
N ILE A 268 4.15 0.70 -10.92
CA ILE A 268 4.90 1.94 -11.17
C ILE A 268 4.06 2.89 -12.01
N THR A 269 3.47 2.38 -13.09
CA THR A 269 2.60 3.15 -13.99
C THR A 269 1.36 3.67 -13.24
N ALA A 270 0.71 2.83 -12.44
CA ALA A 270 -0.47 3.22 -11.68
C ALA A 270 -0.14 4.29 -10.63
N GLN A 271 0.93 4.10 -9.86
CA GLN A 271 1.39 5.07 -8.85
C GLN A 271 1.79 6.41 -9.50
N ALA A 272 2.54 6.37 -10.60
CA ALA A 272 2.93 7.57 -11.33
C ALA A 272 1.70 8.35 -11.83
N ARG A 273 0.71 7.66 -12.41
CA ARG A 273 -0.52 8.29 -12.92
C ARG A 273 -1.30 8.98 -11.80
N ALA A 274 -1.45 8.32 -10.65
CA ALA A 274 -2.14 8.90 -9.51
C ALA A 274 -1.34 10.07 -8.91
N ALA A 275 -0.03 9.95 -8.80
CA ALA A 275 0.82 11.02 -8.27
C ALA A 275 0.75 12.28 -9.13
N ILE A 276 0.82 12.15 -10.45
CA ILE A 276 0.68 13.28 -11.39
C ILE A 276 -0.69 13.97 -11.21
N GLN A 277 -1.75 13.21 -11.04
CA GLN A 277 -3.11 13.74 -10.85
C GLN A 277 -3.29 14.44 -9.50
N CYS A 278 -2.86 13.76 -8.42
CA CYS A 278 -3.11 14.23 -7.06
C CYS A 278 -2.07 15.26 -6.60
N MET A 279 -0.88 15.26 -7.20
CA MET A 279 0.27 16.08 -6.81
C MET A 279 1.08 16.51 -8.04
N PRO A 280 0.57 17.42 -8.86
CA PRO A 280 1.22 17.82 -10.11
C PRO A 280 2.63 18.41 -9.96
N LYS A 281 3.04 18.75 -8.73
CA LYS A 281 4.36 19.31 -8.42
C LYS A 281 5.36 18.27 -7.90
N ALA A 282 4.95 17.01 -7.75
CA ALA A 282 5.86 15.97 -7.30
C ALA A 282 6.69 15.44 -8.47
N ASP A 283 8.00 15.44 -8.35
CA ASP A 283 8.92 14.89 -9.33
C ASP A 283 9.40 13.49 -8.94
N THR A 284 9.17 13.09 -7.70
CA THR A 284 9.59 11.79 -7.17
C THR A 284 8.53 11.20 -6.26
N VAL A 285 8.25 9.90 -6.42
CA VAL A 285 7.36 9.13 -5.53
C VAL A 285 8.17 8.03 -4.85
N PHE A 286 8.07 7.97 -3.53
CA PHE A 286 8.49 6.80 -2.74
C PHE A 286 7.24 6.01 -2.37
N GLU A 287 7.13 4.80 -2.87
CA GLU A 287 6.10 3.86 -2.46
C GLU A 287 6.76 2.78 -1.60
N ILE A 288 6.23 2.55 -0.39
CA ILE A 288 6.73 1.55 0.54
C ILE A 288 5.54 0.71 1.00
N GLY A 289 5.32 -0.38 0.30
CA GLY A 289 4.23 -1.32 0.52
C GLY A 289 4.54 -2.40 1.56
N GLY A 290 3.71 -3.43 1.61
CA GLY A 290 3.84 -4.55 2.54
C GLY A 290 4.99 -5.50 2.23
N GLN A 291 5.30 -5.76 0.97
CA GLN A 291 6.35 -6.71 0.55
C GLN A 291 7.46 -6.10 -0.30
N ASP A 292 7.18 -5.05 -1.02
CA ASP A 292 8.14 -4.38 -1.89
C ASP A 292 8.13 -2.87 -1.69
N SER A 293 9.09 -2.21 -2.32
CA SER A 293 9.22 -0.76 -2.28
C SER A 293 9.66 -0.25 -3.65
N LYS A 294 9.13 0.89 -4.05
CA LYS A 294 9.41 1.48 -5.36
C LYS A 294 9.91 2.91 -5.23
N TYR A 295 10.85 3.25 -6.08
CA TYR A 295 11.29 4.61 -6.36
C TYR A 295 10.82 4.96 -7.76
N ILE A 296 10.03 6.01 -7.91
CA ILE A 296 9.49 6.45 -9.19
C ILE A 296 9.92 7.89 -9.43
N SER A 297 10.65 8.13 -10.52
CA SER A 297 10.96 9.47 -10.99
C SER A 297 9.90 9.86 -12.03
N LEU A 298 9.24 10.98 -11.78
CA LEU A 298 8.25 11.56 -12.69
C LEU A 298 9.01 12.57 -13.56
N GLN A 299 9.28 12.21 -14.81
CA GLN A 299 9.84 13.15 -15.78
C GLN A 299 8.68 13.78 -16.57
N ASN A 300 8.58 15.09 -16.50
CA ASN A 300 7.66 15.89 -17.33
C ASN A 300 8.20 16.01 -18.76
#